data_09640d7666fdd27044bd1522f839d8a3
#
_entry.id   09640d7666fdd27044bd1522f839d8a3
#
_cell.length_a   1.000
_cell.length_b   1.000
_cell.length_c   1.000
_cell.angle_alpha   90.00
_cell.angle_beta   90.00
_cell.angle_gamma   90.00
#
_symmetry.space_group_name_H-M   'P 1'
#
loop_
_entity.id
_entity.type
_entity.pdbx_description
1 polymer ?
#
loop_
_entity_poly.entity_id
_entity_poly.type
_entity_poly.pdbx_seq_one_letter_code
_entity_poly.pdbx_strand_id
1 'polypeptide(L)'
;TEIYTLSLHDALPILSVLLIMSGGQGKGEDIPEGEAMARYAINKGIDESKIIIEDKSTNTKENLLFSSKLMTKESPRVGLVTTSYHVFRALILAKDLGIRCIGFGSVTKWYFTFNALIREFIGYLSMTWKKHSIVIILYSIFVVIFSIVR
;
A
#
# COMPACT_ATOMS: atom_id res chain seq x y z
N THR A 1 -9.97 -14.92 -8.42
CA THR A 1 -9.09 -14.05 -7.61
C THR A 1 -7.72 -14.69 -7.57
N GLU A 2 -6.90 -14.47 -8.60
CA GLU A 2 -5.47 -14.81 -8.55
C GLU A 2 -4.74 -13.58 -8.05
N ILE A 3 -4.73 -13.43 -6.76
CA ILE A 3 -4.01 -12.39 -6.06
C ILE A 3 -2.73 -13.03 -5.55
N TYR A 4 -1.59 -12.44 -5.93
CA TYR A 4 -0.28 -12.63 -5.32
C TYR A 4 0.47 -13.93 -5.63
N THR A 5 0.96 -14.08 -6.82
CA THR A 5 2.18 -14.83 -7.06
C THR A 5 3.41 -13.91 -7.05
N LEU A 6 3.65 -13.17 -5.99
CA LEU A 6 5.03 -13.02 -5.56
C LEU A 6 5.38 -14.39 -5.02
N SER A 7 6.39 -15.05 -5.59
CA SER A 7 6.63 -16.43 -5.22
C SER A 7 6.88 -16.48 -3.72
N LEU A 8 5.88 -16.92 -2.98
CA LEU A 8 6.01 -17.26 -1.56
C LEU A 8 7.20 -18.25 -1.38
N HIS A 9 7.54 -18.98 -2.43
CA HIS A 9 8.70 -19.84 -2.51
C HIS A 9 10.04 -19.10 -2.36
N ASP A 10 10.15 -17.85 -2.81
CA ASP A 10 11.39 -17.07 -2.65
C ASP A 10 11.50 -16.44 -1.26
N ALA A 11 10.39 -16.35 -0.52
CA ALA A 11 10.37 -15.88 0.86
C ALA A 11 10.55 -16.99 1.92
N LEU A 12 10.41 -18.27 1.54
CA LEU A 12 10.48 -19.41 2.45
C LEU A 12 11.83 -19.64 3.17
N PRO A 13 13.00 -19.19 2.69
CA PRO A 13 14.24 -19.38 3.44
C PRO A 13 14.43 -18.42 4.63
N ILE A 14 13.56 -17.42 4.80
CA ILE A 14 13.77 -16.41 5.86
C ILE A 14 13.09 -16.85 7.15
N LEU A 15 13.76 -17.67 7.92
CA LEU A 15 13.33 -18.29 9.18
C LEU A 15 12.86 -17.31 10.28
N SER A 16 12.93 -16.00 10.06
CA SER A 16 12.62 -14.97 11.08
C SER A 16 11.62 -13.90 10.61
N VAL A 17 10.92 -14.09 9.51
CA VAL A 17 9.93 -13.12 9.00
C VAL A 17 8.58 -13.38 9.63
N LEU A 18 7.99 -12.31 10.19
CA LEU A 18 6.60 -12.28 10.61
C LEU A 18 5.77 -11.64 9.49
N LEU A 19 4.68 -12.28 9.12
CA LEU A 19 3.78 -11.82 8.07
C LEU A 19 2.53 -11.18 8.70
N ILE A 20 2.28 -9.91 8.40
CA ILE A 20 1.02 -9.26 8.77
C ILE A 20 0.13 -9.24 7.53
N MET A 21 -0.95 -9.99 7.57
CA MET A 21 -1.99 -10.05 6.54
C MET A 21 -3.06 -9.00 6.89
N SER A 22 -3.07 -7.89 6.16
CA SER A 22 -3.88 -6.73 6.50
C SER A 22 -4.92 -6.43 5.43
N GLY A 23 -6.16 -6.34 5.85
CA GLY A 23 -7.31 -5.97 5.05
C GLY A 23 -8.60 -6.37 5.75
N GLY A 24 -9.49 -5.40 5.96
CA GLY A 24 -10.80 -5.64 6.55
C GLY A 24 -11.79 -6.20 5.56
N GLN A 25 -13.05 -6.29 5.98
CA GLN A 25 -14.12 -6.84 5.18
C GLN A 25 -14.77 -5.77 4.30
N GLY A 26 -14.71 -5.97 2.99
CA GLY A 26 -15.40 -5.13 2.02
C GLY A 26 -16.90 -5.43 1.92
N LYS A 27 -17.66 -4.51 1.31
CA LYS A 27 -19.08 -4.74 1.05
C LYS A 27 -19.27 -5.90 0.08
N GLY A 28 -20.00 -6.94 0.51
CA GLY A 28 -20.28 -8.13 -0.30
C GLY A 28 -19.19 -9.20 -0.23
N GLU A 29 -18.24 -9.08 0.67
CA GLU A 29 -17.27 -10.11 0.98
C GLU A 29 -17.74 -10.95 2.17
N ASP A 30 -17.51 -12.26 2.11
CA ASP A 30 -17.91 -13.19 3.17
C ASP A 30 -16.95 -13.16 4.36
N ILE A 31 -15.67 -12.85 4.11
CA ILE A 31 -14.60 -12.81 5.11
C ILE A 31 -13.67 -11.61 4.84
N PRO A 32 -12.97 -11.09 5.87
CA PRO A 32 -11.96 -10.05 5.70
C PRO A 32 -10.83 -10.47 4.76
N GLU A 33 -10.30 -9.51 3.97
CA GLU A 33 -9.18 -9.78 3.06
C GLU A 33 -7.94 -10.32 3.81
N GLY A 34 -7.64 -9.79 4.99
CA GLY A 34 -6.54 -10.25 5.83
C GLY A 34 -6.67 -11.72 6.21
N GLU A 35 -7.88 -12.15 6.55
CA GLU A 35 -8.17 -13.55 6.87
C GLU A 35 -8.06 -14.45 5.63
N ALA A 36 -8.60 -14.00 4.48
CA ALA A 36 -8.49 -14.74 3.22
C ALA A 36 -7.02 -14.97 2.82
N MET A 37 -6.19 -13.92 2.95
CA MET A 37 -4.75 -14.01 2.68
C MET A 37 -4.04 -14.97 3.65
N ALA A 38 -4.37 -14.92 4.94
CA ALA A 38 -3.80 -15.81 5.95
C ALA A 38 -4.12 -17.27 5.65
N ARG A 39 -5.38 -17.59 5.37
CA ARG A 39 -5.81 -18.96 4.99
C ARG A 39 -5.07 -19.44 3.74
N TYR A 40 -4.90 -18.58 2.74
CA TYR A 40 -4.13 -18.92 1.54
C TYR A 40 -2.67 -19.21 1.86
N ALA A 41 -2.02 -18.39 2.70
CA ALA A 41 -0.63 -18.57 3.09
C ALA A 41 -0.41 -19.88 3.86
N ILE A 42 -1.30 -20.22 4.80
CA ILE A 42 -1.29 -21.48 5.55
C ILE A 42 -1.44 -22.67 4.60
N ASN A 43 -2.37 -22.61 3.66
CA ASN A 43 -2.55 -23.64 2.65
C ASN A 43 -1.33 -23.82 1.73
N LYS A 44 -0.46 -22.81 1.61
CA LYS A 44 0.83 -22.87 0.90
C LYS A 44 1.99 -23.31 1.78
N GLY A 45 1.74 -23.70 3.02
CA GLY A 45 2.75 -24.26 3.94
C GLY A 45 3.45 -23.25 4.81
N ILE A 46 2.94 -22.01 4.92
CA ILE A 46 3.45 -21.05 5.91
C ILE A 46 2.92 -21.43 7.28
N ASP A 47 3.81 -21.43 8.25
CA ASP A 47 3.49 -21.71 9.65
C ASP A 47 2.55 -20.60 10.19
N GLU A 48 1.40 -21.00 10.72
CA GLU A 48 0.40 -20.10 11.29
C GLU A 48 0.98 -19.22 12.40
N SER A 49 1.95 -19.71 13.17
CA SER A 49 2.63 -18.95 14.22
C SER A 49 3.39 -17.71 13.71
N LYS A 50 3.66 -17.64 12.39
CA LYS A 50 4.33 -16.52 11.72
C LYS A 50 3.36 -15.52 11.09
N ILE A 51 2.05 -15.77 11.19
CA ILE A 51 1.02 -14.95 10.56
C ILE A 51 0.27 -14.17 11.64
N ILE A 52 0.18 -12.86 11.45
CA ILE A 52 -0.71 -11.98 12.21
C ILE A 52 -1.78 -11.48 11.25
N ILE A 53 -3.04 -11.54 11.66
CA ILE A 53 -4.16 -11.04 10.88
C ILE A 53 -4.56 -9.65 11.40
N GLU A 54 -4.70 -8.70 10.47
CA GLU A 54 -5.31 -7.41 10.68
C GLU A 54 -6.57 -7.34 9.80
N ASP A 55 -7.74 -7.35 10.41
CA ASP A 55 -9.04 -7.52 9.76
C ASP A 55 -10.01 -6.36 9.98
N LYS A 56 -9.54 -5.26 10.59
CA LYS A 56 -10.40 -4.13 11.03
C LYS A 56 -10.30 -2.91 10.13
N SER A 57 -9.30 -2.85 9.28
CA SER A 57 -9.06 -1.72 8.40
C SER A 57 -10.11 -1.62 7.29
N THR A 58 -10.45 -0.39 6.91
CA THR A 58 -11.41 -0.08 5.83
C THR A 58 -10.76 0.62 4.65
N ASN A 59 -9.49 0.98 4.77
CA ASN A 59 -8.74 1.70 3.75
C ASN A 59 -7.23 1.49 3.94
N THR A 60 -6.44 1.82 2.91
CA THR A 60 -4.98 1.61 2.91
C THR A 60 -4.25 2.31 4.05
N LYS A 61 -4.71 3.49 4.47
CA LYS A 61 -4.07 4.21 5.58
C LYS A 61 -4.27 3.46 6.89
N GLU A 62 -5.46 2.93 7.10
CA GLU A 62 -5.78 2.10 8.27
C GLU A 62 -5.04 0.77 8.24
N ASN A 63 -4.93 0.11 7.06
CA ASN A 63 -4.11 -1.10 6.91
C ASN A 63 -2.70 -0.86 7.45
N LEU A 64 -2.04 0.21 7.01
CA LEU A 64 -0.70 0.56 7.45
C LEU A 64 -0.65 0.94 8.94
N LEU A 65 -1.59 1.73 9.41
CA LEU A 65 -1.65 2.20 10.79
C LEU A 65 -1.89 1.04 11.77
N PHE A 66 -2.83 0.14 11.46
CA PHE A 66 -3.16 -0.98 12.34
C PHE A 66 -2.06 -2.05 12.27
N SER A 67 -1.52 -2.33 11.09
CA SER A 67 -0.36 -3.21 10.95
C SER A 67 0.84 -2.71 11.74
N SER A 68 1.12 -1.40 11.74
CA SER A 68 2.24 -0.84 12.48
C SER A 68 2.11 -1.05 13.99
N LYS A 69 0.90 -1.04 14.53
CA LYS A 69 0.63 -1.31 15.96
C LYS A 69 0.84 -2.77 16.34
N LEU A 70 0.79 -3.70 15.38
CA LEU A 70 1.02 -5.13 15.57
C LEU A 70 2.52 -5.49 15.47
N MET A 71 3.37 -4.56 15.04
CA MET A 71 4.81 -4.75 15.00
C MET A 71 5.40 -4.68 16.41
N THR A 72 6.08 -5.75 16.82
CA THR A 72 6.61 -5.89 18.19
C THR A 72 7.98 -5.26 18.41
N LYS A 73 8.71 -4.89 17.35
CA LYS A 73 10.06 -4.31 17.41
C LYS A 73 9.99 -2.80 17.25
N GLU A 74 10.82 -2.06 18.01
CA GLU A 74 10.91 -0.59 17.91
C GLU A 74 11.36 -0.07 16.53
N SER A 75 12.15 -0.83 15.79
CA SER A 75 12.64 -0.48 14.45
C SER A 75 12.69 -1.71 13.54
N PRO A 76 11.52 -2.25 13.11
CA PRO A 76 11.50 -3.41 12.26
C PRO A 76 11.96 -3.07 10.84
N ARG A 77 12.60 -4.03 10.17
CA ARG A 77 12.75 -3.98 8.71
C ARG A 77 11.42 -4.39 8.09
N VAL A 78 10.74 -3.47 7.45
CA VAL A 78 9.39 -3.70 6.90
C VAL A 78 9.46 -3.85 5.39
N GLY A 79 8.94 -4.96 4.88
CA GLY A 79 8.59 -5.14 3.47
C GLY A 79 7.10 -4.90 3.29
N LEU A 80 6.73 -3.92 2.47
CA LEU A 80 5.35 -3.62 2.13
C LEU A 80 5.03 -4.28 0.79
N VAL A 81 4.17 -5.29 0.81
CA VAL A 81 3.77 -6.05 -0.39
C VAL A 81 2.36 -5.64 -0.80
N THR A 82 2.19 -5.23 -2.04
CA THR A 82 0.88 -4.90 -2.63
C THR A 82 0.94 -5.02 -4.15
N THR A 83 -0.16 -4.73 -4.86
CA THR A 83 -0.17 -4.72 -6.32
C THR A 83 0.76 -3.63 -6.88
N SER A 84 1.43 -3.91 -8.00
CA SER A 84 2.46 -3.02 -8.57
C SER A 84 1.99 -1.59 -8.77
N TYR A 85 0.76 -1.37 -9.26
CA TYR A 85 0.19 -0.04 -9.46
C TYR A 85 -0.11 0.70 -8.15
N HIS A 86 -0.23 -0.01 -7.03
CA HIS A 86 -0.58 0.55 -5.72
C HIS A 86 0.64 0.87 -4.85
N VAL A 87 1.81 0.29 -5.14
CA VAL A 87 3.04 0.42 -4.33
C VAL A 87 3.38 1.88 -4.06
N PHE A 88 3.34 2.73 -5.09
CA PHE A 88 3.74 4.13 -4.95
C PHE A 88 2.89 4.89 -3.94
N ARG A 89 1.55 4.76 -4.03
CA ARG A 89 0.63 5.39 -3.07
C ARG A 89 0.79 4.82 -1.67
N ALA A 90 0.96 3.52 -1.55
CA ALA A 90 1.17 2.87 -0.26
C ALA A 90 2.48 3.32 0.43
N LEU A 91 3.57 3.51 -0.33
CA LEU A 91 4.82 4.04 0.20
C LEU A 91 4.71 5.50 0.66
N ILE A 92 3.94 6.36 -0.06
CA ILE A 92 3.68 7.73 0.39
C ILE A 92 2.93 7.71 1.72
N LEU A 93 1.87 6.91 1.83
CA LEU A 93 1.10 6.78 3.07
C LEU A 93 1.95 6.23 4.22
N ALA A 94 2.79 5.22 3.95
CA ALA A 94 3.71 4.68 4.94
C ALA A 94 4.69 5.75 5.45
N LYS A 95 5.25 6.55 4.54
CA LYS A 95 6.12 7.67 4.90
C LYS A 95 5.42 8.72 5.77
N ASP A 96 4.18 9.08 5.44
CA ASP A 96 3.37 10.03 6.21
C ASP A 96 3.05 9.52 7.62
N LEU A 97 2.99 8.19 7.79
CA LEU A 97 2.82 7.53 9.08
C LEU A 97 4.14 7.26 9.82
N GLY A 98 5.28 7.68 9.26
CA GLY A 98 6.60 7.43 9.84
C GLY A 98 7.12 5.99 9.71
N ILE A 99 6.46 5.16 8.88
CA ILE A 99 6.84 3.75 8.67
C ILE A 99 7.94 3.69 7.60
N ARG A 100 9.13 3.22 7.99
CA ARG A 100 10.23 2.97 7.05
C ARG A 100 10.08 1.58 6.46
N CYS A 101 9.80 1.48 5.15
CA CYS A 101 9.59 0.21 4.47
C CYS A 101 10.15 0.21 3.04
N ILE A 102 10.36 -0.99 2.51
CA ILE A 102 10.67 -1.23 1.10
C ILE A 102 9.41 -1.80 0.46
N GLY A 103 9.00 -1.23 -0.69
CA GLY A 103 7.81 -1.67 -1.41
C GLY A 103 8.11 -2.79 -2.41
N PHE A 104 7.27 -3.79 -2.41
CA PHE A 104 7.28 -4.90 -3.38
C PHE A 104 5.93 -4.94 -4.10
N GLY A 105 5.97 -4.93 -5.43
CA GLY A 105 4.78 -4.98 -6.27
C GLY A 105 4.52 -6.35 -6.84
N SER A 106 3.33 -6.89 -6.64
CA SER A 106 2.90 -8.11 -7.34
C SER A 106 2.37 -7.77 -8.73
N VAL A 107 2.63 -8.65 -9.69
CA VAL A 107 2.14 -8.51 -11.08
C VAL A 107 0.64 -8.78 -11.13
N THR A 108 -0.09 -7.91 -11.82
CA THR A 108 -1.52 -8.06 -12.08
C THR A 108 -1.80 -8.19 -13.57
N LYS A 109 -2.95 -8.77 -13.93
CA LYS A 109 -3.36 -8.88 -15.33
C LYS A 109 -3.45 -7.48 -15.96
N TRP A 110 -2.90 -7.30 -17.15
CA TRP A 110 -2.69 -6.01 -17.80
C TRP A 110 -3.99 -5.18 -17.98
N TYR A 111 -5.13 -5.84 -18.21
CA TYR A 111 -6.41 -5.17 -18.40
C TYR A 111 -6.98 -4.52 -17.13
N PHE A 112 -6.56 -4.97 -15.94
CA PHE A 112 -6.87 -4.28 -14.69
C PHE A 112 -5.93 -3.10 -14.44
N THR A 113 -4.71 -3.16 -14.99
CA THR A 113 -3.66 -2.18 -14.71
C THR A 113 -4.03 -0.78 -15.19
N PHE A 114 -4.68 -0.65 -16.35
CA PHE A 114 -5.02 0.66 -16.91
C PHE A 114 -6.02 1.42 -16.04
N ASN A 115 -7.15 0.79 -15.69
CA ASN A 115 -8.16 1.42 -14.81
C ASN A 115 -7.60 1.67 -13.41
N ALA A 116 -6.75 0.76 -12.92
CA ALA A 116 -6.10 0.91 -11.64
C ALA A 116 -5.12 2.09 -11.63
N LEU A 117 -4.32 2.29 -12.68
CA LEU A 117 -3.40 3.44 -12.80
C LEU A 117 -4.15 4.77 -12.78
N ILE A 118 -5.27 4.88 -13.50
CA ILE A 118 -6.11 6.09 -13.46
C ILE A 118 -6.61 6.36 -12.04
N ARG A 119 -7.13 5.35 -11.37
CA ARG A 119 -7.60 5.46 -9.99
C ARG A 119 -6.49 5.88 -9.04
N GLU A 120 -5.31 5.27 -9.14
CA GLU A 120 -4.15 5.61 -8.31
C GLU A 120 -3.63 7.02 -8.60
N PHE A 121 -3.65 7.46 -9.87
CA PHE A 121 -3.28 8.81 -10.25
C PHE A 121 -4.25 9.86 -9.65
N ILE A 122 -5.56 9.61 -9.73
CA ILE A 122 -6.57 10.48 -9.09
C ILE A 122 -6.37 10.50 -7.56
N GLY A 123 -6.11 9.34 -6.96
CA GLY A 123 -5.79 9.24 -5.53
C GLY A 123 -4.55 10.05 -5.14
N TYR A 124 -3.48 9.98 -5.93
CA TYR A 124 -2.28 10.79 -5.74
C TYR A 124 -2.57 12.30 -5.86
N LEU A 125 -3.30 12.72 -6.88
CA LEU A 125 -3.70 14.11 -7.05
C LEU A 125 -4.52 14.61 -5.85
N SER A 126 -5.45 13.81 -5.34
CA SER A 126 -6.26 14.19 -4.18
C SER A 126 -5.43 14.34 -2.91
N MET A 127 -4.37 13.56 -2.73
CA MET A 127 -3.44 13.68 -1.59
C MET A 127 -2.51 14.89 -1.70
N THR A 128 -2.17 15.30 -2.90
CA THR A 128 -1.15 16.32 -3.18
C THR A 128 -1.71 17.62 -3.74
N TRP A 129 -3.04 17.73 -3.91
CA TRP A 129 -3.69 18.86 -4.58
C TRP A 129 -3.29 20.23 -4.00
N LYS A 130 -3.15 20.34 -2.66
CA LYS A 130 -2.72 21.60 -2.02
C LYS A 130 -1.33 22.05 -2.46
N LYS A 131 -0.39 21.09 -2.60
CA LYS A 131 0.98 21.38 -3.07
C LYS A 131 0.96 21.85 -4.52
N HIS A 132 0.19 21.18 -5.38
CA HIS A 132 0.06 21.57 -6.79
C HIS A 132 -0.64 22.92 -6.96
N SER A 133 -1.67 23.22 -6.16
CA SER A 133 -2.35 24.51 -6.19
C SER A 133 -1.41 25.66 -5.82
N ILE A 134 -0.56 25.49 -4.81
CA ILE A 134 0.45 26.49 -4.44
C ILE A 134 1.41 26.77 -5.59
N VAL A 135 1.92 25.72 -6.24
CA VAL A 135 2.85 25.87 -7.38
C VAL A 135 2.17 26.62 -8.54
N ILE A 136 0.91 26.27 -8.85
CA ILE A 136 0.15 26.93 -9.93
C ILE A 136 -0.08 28.41 -9.59
N ILE A 137 -0.43 28.74 -8.35
CA ILE A 137 -0.62 30.13 -7.90
C ILE A 137 0.67 30.91 -8.03
N LEU A 138 1.78 30.37 -7.52
CA LEU A 138 3.10 31.02 -7.60
C LEU A 138 3.53 31.26 -9.06
N TYR A 139 3.32 30.28 -9.92
CA TYR A 139 3.58 30.39 -11.36
C TYR A 139 2.70 31.46 -12.02
N SER A 140 1.42 31.50 -11.70
CA SER A 140 0.49 32.51 -12.22
C SER A 140 0.90 33.93 -11.79
N ILE A 141 1.28 34.12 -10.53
CA ILE A 141 1.79 35.39 -10.02
C ILE A 141 3.05 35.78 -10.77
N PHE A 142 4.00 34.87 -10.96
CA PHE A 142 5.22 35.11 -11.71
C PHE A 142 4.95 35.59 -13.15
N VAL A 143 4.04 34.91 -13.87
CA VAL A 143 3.64 35.28 -15.24
C VAL A 143 3.04 36.68 -15.29
N VAL A 144 2.15 37.02 -14.34
CA VAL A 144 1.52 38.34 -14.26
C VAL A 144 2.58 39.41 -14.02
N ILE A 145 3.48 39.25 -13.04
CA ILE A 145 4.56 40.21 -12.75
C ILE A 145 5.46 40.37 -13.97
N PHE A 146 5.85 39.25 -14.61
CA PHE A 146 6.69 39.30 -15.81
C PHE A 146 6.02 40.04 -16.98
N SER A 147 4.69 39.92 -17.12
CA SER A 147 3.92 40.60 -18.16
C SER A 147 3.79 42.12 -17.89
N ILE A 148 3.83 42.55 -16.63
CA ILE A 148 3.74 43.98 -16.25
C ILE A 148 5.09 44.67 -16.39
N VAL A 149 6.19 43.98 -16.14
CA VAL A 149 7.57 44.56 -16.15
C VAL A 149 8.15 44.62 -17.56
N ARG A 150 7.55 43.93 -18.53
CA ARG A 150 7.97 43.92 -19.93
C ARG A 150 7.23 45.01 -20.72
#